data_638e1be65d38292b67997cf143eac739
#
_entry.id   638e1be65d38292b67997cf143eac739
#
_cell.length_a   1.000
_cell.length_b   1.000
_cell.length_c   1.000
_cell.angle_alpha   90.00
_cell.angle_beta   90.00
_cell.angle_gamma   90.00
#
_symmetry.space_group_name_H-M   'P 1'
#
loop_
_entity.id
_entity.type
_entity.pdbx_description
1 polymer ?
#
loop_
_entity_poly.entity_id
_entity_poly.type
_entity_poly.pdbx_seq_one_letter_code
_entity_poly.pdbx_strand_id
1 'polypeptide(L)'
;MMFSAIYIFNNLHPYIEELRFKRMETISGRILIFFLLSLLVFQIIFLLYIAYQFIKYKPIPSVSNDTLPNCTIIVPAYNEGELIYHTLKSIVNSNYPNECMEIIAIDDGSTDDTWYWMLKAKGELGKRITLYKQYQNKGKRHALYKGFIASKGDIFITIDSDSIVEENTIRNLVSPFIIKPNCGAVAGNVRVLNKNQGMIPKMLNVSFVFSFEFIRAAQSSLGFVLCTPGALSAYRKEAVMNCLDKWINQQFLGQFSTIGEDRAMTNLILKQGYDVLFQKEANVLTNTPIAFKNLHKMFTRWGRSNVRETLMMNKFIFKDFRLKNKFGARFIFLNQWVKLLLAYPVVILMFYFLLTHPILYLSAALTSIFIFSSIKVLFFTHKYNFIDSLWAYPYSILYLFTLFWIFPFSIATVRNGGWLTR
;
A
#
# COMPACT_ATOMS: atom_id res chain seq x y z
N MET A 1 21.57 -4.54 -26.40
CA MET A 1 20.12 -4.33 -26.19
C MET A 1 19.42 -3.80 -27.45
N MET A 2 19.84 -2.67 -28.04
CA MET A 2 19.20 -2.14 -29.27
C MET A 2 19.30 -3.11 -30.44
N PHE A 3 20.47 -3.73 -30.69
CA PHE A 3 20.65 -4.77 -31.72
C PHE A 3 19.81 -6.01 -31.45
N SER A 4 19.67 -6.44 -30.19
CA SER A 4 18.82 -7.58 -29.83
C SER A 4 17.32 -7.25 -30.05
N ALA A 5 16.89 -6.03 -29.76
CA ALA A 5 15.52 -5.58 -30.01
C ALA A 5 15.21 -5.49 -31.51
N ILE A 6 16.15 -5.00 -32.33
CA ILE A 6 16.03 -4.95 -33.79
C ILE A 6 16.02 -6.35 -34.39
N TYR A 7 16.90 -7.23 -33.92
CA TYR A 7 16.93 -8.64 -34.35
C TYR A 7 15.63 -9.36 -34.03
N ILE A 8 15.13 -9.23 -32.81
CA ILE A 8 13.84 -9.78 -32.37
C ILE A 8 12.69 -9.20 -33.22
N PHE A 9 12.68 -7.88 -33.43
CA PHE A 9 11.67 -7.25 -34.26
C PHE A 9 11.68 -7.80 -35.70
N ASN A 10 12.82 -7.86 -36.34
CA ASN A 10 12.93 -8.31 -37.71
C ASN A 10 12.60 -9.78 -37.92
N ASN A 11 12.90 -10.66 -36.95
CA ASN A 11 12.61 -12.10 -37.06
C ASN A 11 11.23 -12.48 -36.51
N LEU A 12 10.68 -11.78 -35.55
CA LEU A 12 9.34 -12.06 -35.02
C LEU A 12 8.22 -11.32 -35.78
N HIS A 13 8.53 -10.21 -36.45
CA HIS A 13 7.53 -9.42 -37.15
C HIS A 13 6.74 -10.23 -38.20
N PRO A 14 7.36 -10.99 -39.08
CA PRO A 14 6.62 -11.84 -40.06
C PRO A 14 5.72 -12.87 -39.37
N TYR A 15 6.23 -13.51 -38.30
CA TYR A 15 5.47 -14.49 -37.53
C TYR A 15 4.28 -13.84 -36.75
N ILE A 16 4.48 -12.67 -36.21
CA ILE A 16 3.40 -11.90 -35.57
C ILE A 16 2.34 -11.47 -36.60
N GLU A 17 2.75 -11.05 -37.79
CA GLU A 17 1.85 -10.69 -38.88
C GLU A 17 1.02 -11.89 -39.35
N GLU A 18 1.62 -13.06 -39.52
CA GLU A 18 0.92 -14.30 -39.88
C GLU A 18 -0.10 -14.70 -38.81
N LEU A 19 0.28 -14.68 -37.55
CA LEU A 19 -0.64 -14.95 -36.43
C LEU A 19 -1.78 -13.95 -36.35
N ARG A 20 -1.48 -12.67 -36.57
CA ARG A 20 -2.48 -11.61 -36.59
C ARG A 20 -3.45 -11.83 -37.72
N PHE A 21 -2.98 -12.13 -38.92
CA PHE A 21 -3.78 -12.37 -40.10
C PHE A 21 -4.71 -13.55 -39.88
N LYS A 22 -4.20 -14.73 -39.49
CA LYS A 22 -5.01 -15.93 -39.18
C LYS A 22 -6.09 -15.67 -38.12
N ARG A 23 -5.76 -14.89 -37.08
CA ARG A 23 -6.75 -14.55 -36.05
C ARG A 23 -7.78 -13.52 -36.52
N MET A 24 -7.40 -12.61 -37.40
CA MET A 24 -8.35 -11.65 -37.99
C MET A 24 -9.37 -12.29 -38.96
N GLU A 25 -9.10 -13.50 -39.45
CA GLU A 25 -10.04 -14.25 -40.29
C GLU A 25 -11.24 -14.77 -39.47
N THR A 26 -11.06 -15.01 -38.16
CA THR A 26 -12.12 -15.52 -37.30
C THR A 26 -12.81 -14.40 -36.50
N ILE A 27 -14.13 -14.52 -36.28
CA ILE A 27 -14.90 -13.57 -35.47
C ILE A 27 -14.35 -13.55 -34.03
N SER A 28 -14.07 -14.70 -33.45
CA SER A 28 -13.50 -14.80 -32.09
C SER A 28 -12.13 -14.15 -31.96
N GLY A 29 -11.28 -14.30 -32.97
CA GLY A 29 -9.95 -13.66 -33.00
C GLY A 29 -10.05 -12.15 -33.12
N ARG A 30 -10.97 -11.62 -33.93
CA ARG A 30 -11.23 -10.18 -34.03
C ARG A 30 -11.70 -9.60 -32.70
N ILE A 31 -12.66 -10.27 -32.03
CA ILE A 31 -13.14 -9.86 -30.73
C ILE A 31 -12.00 -9.84 -29.70
N LEU A 32 -11.15 -10.87 -29.65
CA LEU A 32 -10.01 -10.95 -28.75
C LEU A 32 -9.00 -9.82 -28.98
N ILE A 33 -8.62 -9.58 -30.23
CA ILE A 33 -7.69 -8.50 -30.59
C ILE A 33 -8.26 -7.12 -30.19
N PHE A 34 -9.51 -6.87 -30.54
CA PHE A 34 -10.19 -5.61 -30.18
C PHE A 34 -10.26 -5.42 -28.67
N PHE A 35 -10.58 -6.49 -27.93
CA PHE A 35 -10.60 -6.47 -26.47
C PHE A 35 -9.23 -6.14 -25.87
N LEU A 36 -8.16 -6.83 -26.33
CA LEU A 36 -6.79 -6.58 -25.85
C LEU A 36 -6.30 -5.16 -26.17
N LEU A 37 -6.60 -4.65 -27.38
CA LEU A 37 -6.30 -3.27 -27.74
C LEU A 37 -7.06 -2.26 -26.88
N SER A 38 -8.34 -2.51 -26.61
CA SER A 38 -9.15 -1.67 -25.73
C SER A 38 -8.60 -1.61 -24.31
N LEU A 39 -8.13 -2.76 -23.78
CA LEU A 39 -7.46 -2.84 -22.49
C LEU A 39 -6.13 -2.07 -22.49
N LEU A 40 -5.33 -2.20 -23.53
CA LEU A 40 -4.06 -1.46 -23.66
C LEU A 40 -4.32 0.05 -23.67
N VAL A 41 -5.26 0.51 -24.50
CA VAL A 41 -5.67 1.92 -24.54
C VAL A 41 -6.15 2.40 -23.19
N PHE A 42 -7.01 1.63 -22.51
CA PHE A 42 -7.46 1.94 -21.16
C PHE A 42 -6.28 2.10 -20.17
N GLN A 43 -5.30 1.18 -20.20
CA GLN A 43 -4.14 1.24 -19.30
C GLN A 43 -3.24 2.45 -19.62
N ILE A 44 -3.07 2.80 -20.89
CA ILE A 44 -2.32 4.01 -21.29
C ILE A 44 -3.04 5.28 -20.79
N ILE A 45 -4.36 5.38 -21.01
CA ILE A 45 -5.15 6.52 -20.52
C ILE A 45 -5.07 6.60 -18.99
N PHE A 46 -5.17 5.46 -18.30
CA PHE A 46 -5.06 5.42 -16.84
C PHE A 46 -3.68 5.88 -16.37
N LEU A 47 -2.59 5.43 -17.01
CA LEU A 47 -1.23 5.83 -16.67
C LEU A 47 -1.01 7.33 -16.88
N LEU A 48 -1.46 7.87 -18.02
CA LEU A 48 -1.40 9.30 -18.32
C LEU A 48 -2.21 10.13 -17.32
N TYR A 49 -3.39 9.64 -16.93
CA TYR A 49 -4.21 10.28 -15.92
C TYR A 49 -3.51 10.31 -14.54
N ILE A 50 -2.90 9.20 -14.12
CA ILE A 50 -2.15 9.13 -12.86
C ILE A 50 -0.91 10.04 -12.93
N ALA A 51 -0.19 10.08 -14.05
CA ALA A 51 0.95 10.99 -14.25
C ALA A 51 0.51 12.47 -14.15
N TYR A 52 -0.61 12.82 -14.77
CA TYR A 52 -1.19 14.16 -14.66
C TYR A 52 -1.56 14.51 -13.21
N GLN A 53 -2.19 13.60 -12.48
CA GLN A 53 -2.52 13.80 -11.07
C GLN A 53 -1.26 13.90 -10.19
N PHE A 54 -0.22 13.14 -10.51
CA PHE A 54 1.08 13.25 -9.83
C PHE A 54 1.72 14.63 -10.01
N ILE A 55 1.67 15.21 -11.21
CA ILE A 55 2.20 16.57 -11.47
C ILE A 55 1.44 17.62 -10.65
N LYS A 56 0.15 17.41 -10.40
CA LYS A 56 -0.68 18.30 -9.55
C LYS A 56 -0.40 18.16 -8.06
N TYR A 57 0.20 17.06 -7.63
CA TYR A 57 0.46 16.81 -6.22
C TYR A 57 1.51 17.79 -5.68
N LYS A 58 1.19 18.41 -4.55
CA LYS A 58 2.13 19.22 -3.76
C LYS A 58 2.11 18.72 -2.32
N PRO A 59 3.27 18.42 -1.71
CA PRO A 59 3.34 18.14 -0.29
C PRO A 59 2.75 19.31 0.51
N ILE A 60 2.05 19.00 1.58
CA ILE A 60 1.50 20.02 2.45
C ILE A 60 2.61 20.48 3.39
N PRO A 61 2.86 21.81 3.55
CA PRO A 61 3.91 22.29 4.43
C PRO A 61 3.63 21.96 5.89
N SER A 62 4.70 21.86 6.68
CA SER A 62 4.59 21.75 8.14
C SER A 62 4.00 22.99 8.76
N VAL A 63 3.17 22.81 9.77
CA VAL A 63 2.60 23.91 10.58
C VAL A 63 3.50 24.24 11.79
N SER A 64 3.35 25.45 12.35
CA SER A 64 4.06 25.90 13.56
C SER A 64 3.58 25.16 14.82
N ASN A 65 4.36 25.23 15.90
CA ASN A 65 4.03 24.58 17.18
C ASN A 65 2.68 25.03 17.73
N ASP A 66 2.35 26.32 17.63
CA ASP A 66 1.14 26.91 18.19
C ASP A 66 -0.16 26.39 17.58
N THR A 67 -0.07 25.76 16.41
CA THR A 67 -1.23 25.23 15.67
C THR A 67 -1.32 23.71 15.68
N LEU A 68 -0.34 23.03 16.28
CA LEU A 68 -0.33 21.56 16.34
C LEU A 68 -1.43 21.04 17.27
N PRO A 69 -2.25 20.07 16.83
CA PRO A 69 -3.30 19.50 17.65
C PRO A 69 -2.74 18.47 18.64
N ASN A 70 -3.55 18.14 19.64
CA ASN A 70 -3.26 16.98 20.48
C ASN A 70 -3.35 15.70 19.66
N CYS A 71 -2.30 14.88 19.70
CA CYS A 71 -2.28 13.60 19.01
C CYS A 71 -2.02 12.43 19.98
N THR A 72 -2.64 11.30 19.69
CA THR A 72 -2.31 10.01 20.35
C THR A 72 -1.69 9.08 19.35
N ILE A 73 -0.47 8.61 19.64
CA ILE A 73 0.25 7.64 18.84
C ILE A 73 -0.01 6.26 19.41
N ILE A 74 -0.53 5.36 18.58
CA ILE A 74 -0.93 4.00 18.95
C ILE A 74 0.02 3.01 18.28
N VAL A 75 0.72 2.22 19.10
CA VAL A 75 1.70 1.23 18.64
C VAL A 75 1.27 -0.16 19.09
N PRO A 76 0.62 -0.95 18.23
CA PRO A 76 0.29 -2.35 18.53
C PRO A 76 1.53 -3.22 18.33
N ALA A 77 1.83 -4.11 19.30
CA ALA A 77 2.98 -5.00 19.25
C ALA A 77 2.57 -6.45 19.51
N TYR A 78 3.20 -7.39 18.79
CA TYR A 78 3.06 -8.82 19.03
C TYR A 78 4.31 -9.56 18.57
N ASN A 79 5.07 -10.13 19.52
CA ASN A 79 6.33 -10.85 19.29
C ASN A 79 7.35 -10.05 18.47
N GLU A 80 7.68 -8.83 18.94
CA GLU A 80 8.61 -7.91 18.27
C GLU A 80 9.95 -7.80 18.99
N GLY A 81 10.04 -8.30 20.22
CA GLY A 81 11.26 -8.21 21.02
C GLY A 81 11.73 -6.76 21.17
N GLU A 82 13.03 -6.53 20.94
CA GLU A 82 13.67 -5.21 21.08
C GLU A 82 13.19 -4.16 20.07
N LEU A 83 12.63 -4.56 18.93
CA LEU A 83 12.21 -3.62 17.90
C LEU A 83 11.23 -2.56 18.44
N ILE A 84 10.31 -2.96 19.32
CA ILE A 84 9.34 -2.04 19.92
C ILE A 84 10.02 -0.92 20.73
N TYR A 85 11.13 -1.19 21.39
CA TYR A 85 11.91 -0.17 22.12
C TYR A 85 12.45 0.90 21.17
N HIS A 86 13.03 0.50 20.04
CA HIS A 86 13.54 1.41 19.02
C HIS A 86 12.44 2.25 18.38
N THR A 87 11.28 1.65 18.12
CA THR A 87 10.10 2.36 17.62
C THR A 87 9.66 3.44 18.62
N LEU A 88 9.44 3.08 19.88
CA LEU A 88 9.02 4.04 20.93
C LEU A 88 10.06 5.14 21.13
N LYS A 89 11.36 4.80 21.10
CA LYS A 89 12.45 5.80 21.18
C LYS A 89 12.41 6.79 20.01
N SER A 90 12.18 6.33 18.79
CA SER A 90 12.08 7.22 17.63
C SER A 90 10.90 8.17 17.73
N ILE A 91 9.77 7.70 18.25
CA ILE A 91 8.55 8.51 18.48
C ILE A 91 8.80 9.58 19.54
N VAL A 92 9.40 9.21 20.66
CA VAL A 92 9.69 10.15 21.77
C VAL A 92 10.67 11.25 21.32
N ASN A 93 11.60 10.93 20.44
CA ASN A 93 12.59 11.86 19.90
C ASN A 93 12.08 12.70 18.72
N SER A 94 10.82 12.56 18.33
CA SER A 94 10.26 13.34 17.24
C SER A 94 10.06 14.81 17.62
N ASN A 95 10.20 15.70 16.62
CA ASN A 95 9.99 17.14 16.77
C ASN A 95 8.48 17.46 16.86
N TYR A 96 7.91 17.19 18.04
CA TYR A 96 6.50 17.49 18.36
C TYR A 96 6.39 17.94 19.82
N PRO A 97 5.56 18.94 20.16
CA PRO A 97 5.42 19.41 21.54
C PRO A 97 5.01 18.26 22.47
N ASN A 98 5.74 18.13 23.58
CA ASN A 98 5.57 17.00 24.50
C ASN A 98 4.19 16.95 25.14
N GLU A 99 3.63 18.10 25.44
CA GLU A 99 2.31 18.30 26.04
C GLU A 99 1.16 17.93 25.10
N CYS A 100 1.42 17.99 23.77
CA CYS A 100 0.45 17.66 22.73
C CYS A 100 0.54 16.21 22.23
N MET A 101 1.44 15.38 22.80
CA MET A 101 1.70 14.02 22.31
C MET A 101 1.53 12.97 23.39
N GLU A 102 0.51 12.13 23.26
CA GLU A 102 0.30 10.90 24.04
C GLU A 102 0.77 9.68 23.26
N ILE A 103 1.43 8.71 23.91
CA ILE A 103 1.89 7.47 23.29
C ILE A 103 1.22 6.30 24.01
N ILE A 104 0.51 5.45 23.28
CA ILE A 104 -0.14 4.23 23.76
C ILE A 104 0.49 3.04 23.05
N ALA A 105 1.21 2.19 23.78
CA ALA A 105 1.72 0.95 23.25
C ALA A 105 0.93 -0.23 23.81
N ILE A 106 0.54 -1.17 22.93
CA ILE A 106 -0.37 -2.27 23.27
C ILE A 106 0.29 -3.59 22.89
N ASP A 107 0.62 -4.40 23.90
CA ASP A 107 1.05 -5.77 23.73
C ASP A 107 -0.18 -6.66 23.48
N ASP A 108 -0.27 -7.26 22.30
CA ASP A 108 -1.36 -8.14 21.88
C ASP A 108 -1.12 -9.61 22.33
N GLY A 109 -0.68 -9.81 23.57
CA GLY A 109 -0.45 -11.12 24.16
C GLY A 109 0.82 -11.81 23.66
N SER A 110 1.94 -11.07 23.58
CA SER A 110 3.24 -11.61 23.18
C SER A 110 3.72 -12.72 24.12
N THR A 111 4.43 -13.67 23.55
CA THR A 111 5.04 -14.82 24.24
C THR A 111 6.55 -14.72 24.37
N ASP A 112 7.15 -13.73 23.72
CA ASP A 112 8.58 -13.39 23.78
C ASP A 112 8.85 -12.26 24.78
N ASP A 113 10.03 -11.63 24.69
CA ASP A 113 10.48 -10.54 25.57
C ASP A 113 9.92 -9.15 25.20
N THR A 114 8.94 -9.05 24.27
CA THR A 114 8.34 -7.78 23.84
C THR A 114 7.84 -6.94 25.02
N TRP A 115 7.15 -7.55 25.99
CA TRP A 115 6.65 -6.84 27.17
C TRP A 115 7.76 -6.26 28.03
N TYR A 116 8.87 -6.98 28.19
CA TYR A 116 10.07 -6.49 28.88
C TYR A 116 10.60 -5.21 28.21
N TRP A 117 10.75 -5.22 26.89
CA TRP A 117 11.22 -4.04 26.14
C TRP A 117 10.28 -2.86 26.20
N MET A 118 8.98 -3.09 26.25
CA MET A 118 7.99 -2.02 26.46
C MET A 118 8.11 -1.41 27.86
N LEU A 119 8.29 -2.22 28.91
CA LEU A 119 8.53 -1.73 30.28
C LEU A 119 9.82 -0.92 30.39
N LYS A 120 10.90 -1.40 29.75
CA LYS A 120 12.17 -0.69 29.66
C LYS A 120 12.00 0.67 28.98
N ALA A 121 11.32 0.71 27.83
CA ALA A 121 11.03 1.95 27.13
C ALA A 121 10.27 2.95 28.01
N LYS A 122 9.25 2.50 28.75
CA LYS A 122 8.49 3.35 29.68
C LYS A 122 9.36 3.91 30.80
N GLY A 123 10.26 3.08 31.35
CA GLY A 123 11.18 3.49 32.43
C GLY A 123 12.19 4.54 31.96
N GLU A 124 12.79 4.35 30.79
CA GLU A 124 13.84 5.21 30.28
C GLU A 124 13.36 6.46 29.51
N LEU A 125 12.25 6.35 28.74
CA LEU A 125 11.76 7.38 27.85
C LEU A 125 10.66 8.26 28.46
N GLY A 126 10.19 7.92 29.67
CA GLY A 126 9.37 8.80 30.50
C GLY A 126 7.88 8.51 30.52
N LYS A 127 7.16 9.36 31.29
CA LYS A 127 5.77 9.16 31.71
C LYS A 127 4.72 9.29 30.58
N ARG A 128 5.12 9.75 29.39
CA ARG A 128 4.21 9.90 28.23
C ARG A 128 3.76 8.61 27.60
N ILE A 129 4.43 7.49 27.93
CA ILE A 129 4.12 6.16 27.39
C ILE A 129 3.17 5.45 28.32
N THR A 130 1.96 5.18 27.82
CA THR A 130 0.97 4.33 28.48
C THR A 130 1.04 2.94 27.87
N LEU A 131 1.19 1.91 28.70
CA LEU A 131 1.28 0.52 28.27
C LEU A 131 0.00 -0.22 28.58
N TYR A 132 -0.49 -1.01 27.63
CA TYR A 132 -1.55 -1.97 27.81
C TYR A 132 -1.07 -3.37 27.44
N LYS A 133 -1.45 -4.38 28.22
CA LYS A 133 -1.20 -5.77 27.91
C LYS A 133 -2.52 -6.51 27.70
N GLN A 134 -2.63 -7.32 26.67
CA GLN A 134 -3.72 -8.27 26.45
C GLN A 134 -3.28 -9.65 26.95
N TYR A 135 -4.18 -10.40 27.55
CA TYR A 135 -3.86 -11.75 28.06
C TYR A 135 -3.61 -12.78 26.96
N GLN A 136 -4.19 -12.56 25.77
CA GLN A 136 -4.06 -13.42 24.61
C GLN A 136 -4.09 -12.61 23.33
N ASN A 137 -3.47 -13.13 22.28
CA ASN A 137 -3.50 -12.51 20.95
C ASN A 137 -4.93 -12.48 20.39
N LYS A 138 -5.41 -11.29 20.11
CA LYS A 138 -6.71 -11.03 19.45
C LYS A 138 -6.53 -10.44 18.04
N GLY A 139 -5.29 -10.19 17.64
CA GLY A 139 -4.91 -9.60 16.36
C GLY A 139 -4.81 -8.07 16.40
N LYS A 140 -4.00 -7.54 15.50
CA LYS A 140 -3.67 -6.10 15.39
C LYS A 140 -4.91 -5.19 15.43
N ARG A 141 -6.02 -5.60 14.77
CA ARG A 141 -7.27 -4.83 14.76
C ARG A 141 -7.83 -4.59 16.17
N HIS A 142 -7.80 -5.60 17.05
CA HIS A 142 -8.27 -5.47 18.42
C HIS A 142 -7.32 -4.63 19.28
N ALA A 143 -6.00 -4.76 19.07
CA ALA A 143 -5.03 -3.88 19.73
C ALA A 143 -5.25 -2.42 19.35
N LEU A 144 -5.41 -2.12 18.05
CA LEU A 144 -5.73 -0.77 17.58
C LEU A 144 -7.07 -0.27 18.11
N TYR A 145 -8.12 -1.11 18.16
CA TYR A 145 -9.41 -0.76 18.74
C TYR A 145 -9.29 -0.30 20.19
N LYS A 146 -8.55 -1.07 21.01
CA LYS A 146 -8.25 -0.70 22.41
C LYS A 146 -7.51 0.63 22.48
N GLY A 147 -6.55 0.84 21.58
CA GLY A 147 -5.82 2.10 21.47
C GLY A 147 -6.73 3.29 21.12
N PHE A 148 -7.59 3.15 20.12
CA PHE A 148 -8.54 4.21 19.74
C PHE A 148 -9.48 4.59 20.89
N ILE A 149 -10.02 3.62 21.63
CA ILE A 149 -10.90 3.90 22.79
C ILE A 149 -10.14 4.59 23.92
N ALA A 150 -8.89 4.23 24.18
CA ALA A 150 -8.09 4.80 25.25
C ALA A 150 -7.51 6.20 24.90
N SER A 151 -7.52 6.56 23.63
CA SER A 151 -6.89 7.78 23.11
C SER A 151 -7.62 9.06 23.46
N LYS A 152 -6.88 10.10 23.86
CA LYS A 152 -7.42 11.43 24.24
C LYS A 152 -7.24 12.47 23.13
N GLY A 153 -6.23 12.31 22.26
CA GLY A 153 -5.89 13.27 21.21
C GLY A 153 -7.01 13.48 20.17
N ASP A 154 -6.92 14.58 19.43
CA ASP A 154 -7.84 14.92 18.33
C ASP A 154 -7.47 14.21 17.04
N ILE A 155 -6.20 13.83 16.93
CA ILE A 155 -5.64 13.05 15.82
C ILE A 155 -5.07 11.74 16.37
N PHE A 156 -5.50 10.63 15.82
CA PHE A 156 -4.97 9.31 16.10
C PHE A 156 -3.91 8.95 15.07
N ILE A 157 -2.74 8.53 15.53
CA ILE A 157 -1.63 8.09 14.68
C ILE A 157 -1.35 6.62 14.97
N THR A 158 -1.30 5.79 13.96
CA THR A 158 -0.93 4.38 14.09
C THR A 158 0.45 4.15 13.48
N ILE A 159 1.32 3.46 14.23
CA ILE A 159 2.69 3.12 13.81
C ILE A 159 2.93 1.65 14.13
N ASP A 160 3.48 0.88 13.17
CA ASP A 160 3.87 -0.51 13.41
C ASP A 160 5.05 -0.59 14.38
N SER A 161 5.08 -1.62 15.20
CA SER A 161 6.04 -1.85 16.27
C SER A 161 7.48 -2.14 15.80
N ASP A 162 7.70 -2.31 14.51
CA ASP A 162 9.00 -2.50 13.85
C ASP A 162 9.41 -1.31 12.97
N SER A 163 8.76 -0.16 13.16
CA SER A 163 8.91 1.02 12.31
C SER A 163 9.60 2.17 13.04
N ILE A 164 10.49 2.86 12.34
CA ILE A 164 11.28 4.00 12.85
C ILE A 164 10.83 5.27 12.15
N VAL A 165 10.38 6.27 12.91
CA VAL A 165 10.00 7.58 12.38
C VAL A 165 11.21 8.51 12.35
N GLU A 166 11.25 9.39 11.33
CA GLU A 166 12.22 10.49 11.26
C GLU A 166 11.76 11.66 12.16
N GLU A 167 12.66 12.57 12.51
CA GLU A 167 12.43 13.65 13.47
C GLU A 167 11.15 14.47 13.21
N ASN A 168 10.90 14.85 11.96
CA ASN A 168 9.75 15.69 11.59
C ASN A 168 8.53 14.89 11.09
N THR A 169 8.56 13.57 11.17
CA THR A 169 7.53 12.70 10.62
C THR A 169 6.15 12.99 11.21
N ILE A 170 6.04 13.06 12.53
CA ILE A 170 4.76 13.25 13.22
C ILE A 170 4.15 14.62 12.87
N ARG A 171 4.97 15.66 12.92
CA ARG A 171 4.56 17.03 12.53
C ARG A 171 4.05 17.08 11.09
N ASN A 172 4.83 16.55 10.16
CA ASN A 172 4.47 16.51 8.74
C ASN A 172 3.18 15.72 8.50
N LEU A 173 2.99 14.60 9.20
CA LEU A 173 1.82 13.73 9.07
C LEU A 173 0.53 14.41 9.55
N VAL A 174 0.63 15.24 10.58
CA VAL A 174 -0.53 15.91 11.21
C VAL A 174 -0.90 17.22 10.52
N SER A 175 0.07 17.93 9.93
CA SER A 175 -0.14 19.22 9.28
C SER A 175 -1.31 19.27 8.27
N PRO A 176 -1.58 18.20 7.47
CA PRO A 176 -2.72 18.19 6.56
C PRO A 176 -4.09 18.36 7.23
N PHE A 177 -4.26 17.93 8.48
CA PHE A 177 -5.55 18.07 9.19
C PHE A 177 -5.87 19.52 9.56
N ILE A 178 -4.85 20.35 9.69
CA ILE A 178 -4.98 21.78 9.99
C ILE A 178 -5.27 22.56 8.71
N ILE A 179 -4.48 22.30 7.65
CA ILE A 179 -4.54 23.06 6.39
C ILE A 179 -5.75 22.65 5.54
N LYS A 180 -6.22 21.40 5.67
CA LYS A 180 -7.34 20.84 4.89
C LYS A 180 -8.47 20.40 5.85
N PRO A 181 -9.48 21.24 6.10
CA PRO A 181 -10.54 20.93 7.07
C PRO A 181 -11.26 19.59 6.79
N ASN A 182 -11.44 19.23 5.51
CA ASN A 182 -12.08 17.96 5.12
C ASN A 182 -11.13 16.74 5.15
N CYS A 183 -9.91 16.88 5.67
CA CYS A 183 -8.98 15.76 5.81
C CYS A 183 -9.44 14.82 6.92
N GLY A 184 -9.76 13.57 6.57
CA GLY A 184 -10.15 12.51 7.52
C GLY A 184 -9.03 11.55 7.84
N ALA A 185 -8.08 11.33 6.90
CA ALA A 185 -6.92 10.46 7.11
C ALA A 185 -5.72 10.88 6.26
N VAL A 186 -4.52 10.57 6.73
CA VAL A 186 -3.25 10.84 6.04
C VAL A 186 -2.38 9.58 6.05
N ALA A 187 -1.95 9.16 4.88
CA ALA A 187 -0.95 8.12 4.68
C ALA A 187 0.46 8.71 4.76
N GLY A 188 1.33 8.12 5.57
CA GLY A 188 2.76 8.43 5.58
C GLY A 188 3.52 7.78 4.43
N ASN A 189 4.77 8.18 4.27
CA ASN A 189 5.69 7.70 3.24
C ASN A 189 6.55 6.56 3.80
N VAL A 190 6.23 5.33 3.41
CA VAL A 190 6.93 4.14 3.90
C VAL A 190 8.15 3.84 3.05
N ARG A 191 9.30 3.70 3.72
CA ARG A 191 10.59 3.35 3.12
C ARG A 191 11.16 2.08 3.75
N VAL A 192 12.06 1.41 3.04
CA VAL A 192 12.68 0.17 3.50
C VAL A 192 13.89 0.47 4.37
N LEU A 193 13.84 0.03 5.65
CA LEU A 193 14.95 0.17 6.62
C LEU A 193 16.10 -0.76 6.25
N ASN A 194 15.81 -2.02 6.04
CA ASN A 194 16.80 -3.09 5.79
C ASN A 194 17.17 -3.26 4.29
N LYS A 195 17.14 -2.18 3.50
CA LYS A 195 17.36 -2.25 2.04
C LYS A 195 18.67 -2.92 1.62
N ASN A 196 19.70 -2.90 2.48
CA ASN A 196 21.01 -3.49 2.20
C ASN A 196 21.16 -4.95 2.66
N GLN A 197 20.12 -5.55 3.29
CA GLN A 197 20.19 -6.91 3.85
C GLN A 197 19.79 -8.01 2.84
N GLY A 198 19.80 -7.74 1.54
CA GLY A 198 19.55 -8.75 0.51
C GLY A 198 18.90 -8.19 -0.75
N MET A 199 18.67 -9.08 -1.74
CA MET A 199 18.09 -8.69 -3.03
C MET A 199 16.61 -8.30 -2.89
N ILE A 200 15.81 -9.04 -2.12
CA ILE A 200 14.38 -8.78 -1.95
C ILE A 200 14.13 -7.39 -1.34
N PRO A 201 14.78 -6.97 -0.24
CA PRO A 201 14.67 -5.60 0.26
C PRO A 201 15.06 -4.51 -0.75
N LYS A 202 16.12 -4.72 -1.55
CA LYS A 202 16.49 -3.77 -2.63
C LYS A 202 15.40 -3.64 -3.69
N MET A 203 14.83 -4.76 -4.14
CA MET A 203 13.70 -4.78 -5.08
C MET A 203 12.47 -4.08 -4.51
N LEU A 204 12.13 -4.36 -3.24
CA LEU A 204 11.00 -3.75 -2.55
C LEU A 204 11.20 -2.26 -2.33
N ASN A 205 12.42 -1.79 -2.06
CA ASN A 205 12.71 -0.37 -1.91
C ASN A 205 12.30 0.44 -3.14
N VAL A 206 12.69 -0.01 -4.35
CA VAL A 206 12.28 0.67 -5.60
C VAL A 206 10.76 0.61 -5.79
N SER A 207 10.16 -0.54 -5.50
CA SER A 207 8.71 -0.73 -5.61
C SER A 207 7.94 0.16 -4.62
N PHE A 208 8.41 0.32 -3.38
CA PHE A 208 7.79 1.17 -2.37
C PHE A 208 7.89 2.64 -2.77
N VAL A 209 9.08 3.12 -3.16
CA VAL A 209 9.25 4.51 -3.62
C VAL A 209 8.26 4.83 -4.75
N PHE A 210 8.14 3.97 -5.76
CA PHE A 210 7.18 4.18 -6.85
C PHE A 210 5.72 4.13 -6.36
N SER A 211 5.38 3.18 -5.51
CA SER A 211 4.02 3.02 -4.99
C SER A 211 3.59 4.19 -4.09
N PHE A 212 4.48 4.66 -3.23
CA PHE A 212 4.18 5.75 -2.29
C PHE A 212 4.36 7.12 -2.95
N GLU A 213 5.51 7.40 -3.50
CA GLU A 213 5.84 8.75 -3.96
C GLU A 213 5.28 9.10 -5.34
N PHE A 214 4.85 8.12 -6.15
CA PHE A 214 4.17 8.37 -7.41
C PHE A 214 2.67 8.06 -7.35
N ILE A 215 2.31 6.81 -7.02
CA ILE A 215 0.89 6.40 -7.09
C ILE A 215 0.06 7.06 -5.98
N ARG A 216 0.51 7.02 -4.70
CA ARG A 216 -0.24 7.65 -3.61
C ARG A 216 -0.24 9.19 -3.69
N ALA A 217 0.84 9.79 -4.18
CA ALA A 217 0.87 11.21 -4.47
C ALA A 217 -0.20 11.61 -5.50
N ALA A 218 -0.31 10.85 -6.59
CA ALA A 218 -1.36 11.05 -7.58
C ALA A 218 -2.78 10.86 -6.99
N GLN A 219 -2.98 9.85 -6.13
CA GLN A 219 -4.25 9.64 -5.45
C GLN A 219 -4.57 10.77 -4.46
N SER A 220 -3.55 11.32 -3.81
CA SER A 220 -3.68 12.42 -2.84
C SER A 220 -4.17 13.71 -3.48
N SER A 221 -3.76 14.03 -4.73
CA SER A 221 -4.26 15.21 -5.44
C SER A 221 -5.78 15.17 -5.65
N LEU A 222 -6.36 13.98 -5.63
CA LEU A 222 -7.81 13.74 -5.71
C LEU A 222 -8.48 13.66 -4.33
N GLY A 223 -7.71 13.67 -3.23
CA GLY A 223 -8.20 13.37 -1.90
C GLY A 223 -8.69 11.92 -1.75
N PHE A 224 -8.16 11.00 -2.56
CA PHE A 224 -8.67 9.63 -2.67
C PHE A 224 -7.54 8.59 -2.62
N VAL A 225 -6.74 8.62 -1.56
CA VAL A 225 -5.76 7.56 -1.29
C VAL A 225 -6.50 6.30 -0.86
N LEU A 226 -6.23 5.19 -1.56
CA LEU A 226 -6.96 3.93 -1.35
C LEU A 226 -6.60 3.20 -0.06
N CYS A 227 -5.42 3.47 0.51
CA CYS A 227 -4.93 2.78 1.69
C CYS A 227 -3.94 3.67 2.45
N THR A 228 -4.24 3.92 3.70
CA THR A 228 -3.32 4.47 4.69
C THR A 228 -2.55 3.30 5.30
N PRO A 229 -1.20 3.20 5.13
CA PRO A 229 -0.46 2.00 5.49
C PRO A 229 -0.35 1.82 7.01
N GLY A 230 -0.39 0.56 7.49
CA GLY A 230 -0.25 0.25 8.91
C GLY A 230 1.05 0.77 9.53
N ALA A 231 2.13 0.87 8.73
CA ALA A 231 3.43 1.34 9.20
C ALA A 231 3.43 2.81 9.64
N LEU A 232 2.59 3.67 9.01
CA LEU A 232 2.43 5.08 9.42
C LEU A 232 1.15 5.66 8.82
N SER A 233 0.18 5.94 9.67
CA SER A 233 -1.08 6.59 9.28
C SER A 233 -1.59 7.52 10.37
N ALA A 234 -2.28 8.58 9.95
CA ALA A 234 -3.00 9.43 10.88
C ALA A 234 -4.47 9.54 10.50
N TYR A 235 -5.32 9.72 11.48
CA TYR A 235 -6.77 9.76 11.36
C TYR A 235 -7.38 10.84 12.22
N ARG A 236 -8.36 11.57 11.71
CA ARG A 236 -9.20 12.46 12.52
C ARG A 236 -10.03 11.63 13.49
N LYS A 237 -9.99 11.97 14.79
CA LYS A 237 -10.73 11.26 15.85
C LYS A 237 -12.20 11.09 15.51
N GLU A 238 -12.88 12.14 15.12
CA GLU A 238 -14.30 12.11 14.75
C GLU A 238 -14.58 11.09 13.62
N ALA A 239 -13.74 11.11 12.56
CA ALA A 239 -13.91 10.19 11.43
C ALA A 239 -13.75 8.71 11.83
N VAL A 240 -12.84 8.42 12.77
CA VAL A 240 -12.65 7.06 13.32
C VAL A 240 -13.82 6.68 14.22
N MET A 241 -14.17 7.52 15.20
CA MET A 241 -15.20 7.18 16.19
C MET A 241 -16.56 6.96 15.55
N ASN A 242 -16.93 7.73 14.51
CA ASN A 242 -18.17 7.54 13.75
C ASN A 242 -18.29 6.20 13.03
N CYS A 243 -17.19 5.48 12.83
CA CYS A 243 -17.21 4.19 12.13
C CYS A 243 -16.57 3.05 12.91
N LEU A 244 -16.10 3.29 14.14
CA LEU A 244 -15.29 2.34 14.90
C LEU A 244 -16.00 1.00 15.14
N ASP A 245 -17.29 1.02 15.50
CA ASP A 245 -18.09 -0.19 15.70
C ASP A 245 -18.27 -1.00 14.40
N LYS A 246 -18.46 -0.29 13.27
CA LYS A 246 -18.55 -0.94 11.96
C LYS A 246 -17.21 -1.52 11.53
N TRP A 247 -16.11 -0.88 11.92
CA TRP A 247 -14.77 -1.32 11.61
C TRP A 247 -14.36 -2.55 12.40
N ILE A 248 -14.56 -2.56 13.72
CA ILE A 248 -14.17 -3.71 14.55
C ILE A 248 -15.01 -4.95 14.23
N ASN A 249 -16.30 -4.78 13.96
CA ASN A 249 -17.25 -5.86 13.65
C ASN A 249 -17.37 -6.14 12.15
N GLN A 250 -16.41 -5.68 11.31
CA GLN A 250 -16.47 -5.90 9.88
C GLN A 250 -16.49 -7.38 9.52
N GLN A 251 -17.52 -7.79 8.79
CA GLN A 251 -17.65 -9.13 8.23
C GLN A 251 -17.60 -9.09 6.70
N PHE A 252 -17.07 -10.15 6.12
CA PHE A 252 -17.06 -10.38 4.69
C PHE A 252 -17.38 -11.84 4.40
N LEU A 253 -18.43 -12.10 3.61
CA LEU A 253 -18.93 -13.44 3.28
C LEU A 253 -19.14 -14.31 4.54
N GLY A 254 -19.70 -13.74 5.60
CA GLY A 254 -20.01 -14.43 6.87
C GLY A 254 -18.81 -14.67 7.82
N GLN A 255 -17.62 -14.16 7.50
CA GLN A 255 -16.43 -14.29 8.33
C GLN A 255 -15.97 -12.91 8.84
N PHE A 256 -15.49 -12.85 10.09
CA PHE A 256 -14.86 -11.65 10.62
C PHE A 256 -13.56 -11.31 9.88
N SER A 257 -13.37 -10.04 9.57
CA SER A 257 -12.19 -9.55 8.87
C SER A 257 -11.05 -9.30 9.85
N THR A 258 -10.06 -10.20 9.89
CA THR A 258 -8.92 -10.13 10.82
C THR A 258 -7.69 -9.40 10.25
N ILE A 259 -7.59 -9.24 8.93
CA ILE A 259 -6.47 -8.60 8.22
C ILE A 259 -6.94 -7.38 7.42
N GLY A 260 -6.02 -6.45 7.05
CA GLY A 260 -6.30 -5.27 6.24
C GLY A 260 -7.16 -4.24 6.96
N GLU A 261 -6.89 -4.07 8.23
CA GLU A 261 -7.52 -3.11 9.15
C GLU A 261 -7.33 -1.66 8.68
N ASP A 262 -6.17 -1.36 8.12
CA ASP A 262 -5.75 -0.08 7.57
C ASP A 262 -6.61 0.33 6.34
N ARG A 263 -6.73 -0.55 5.37
CA ARG A 263 -7.54 -0.31 4.19
C ARG A 263 -9.04 -0.26 4.50
N ALA A 264 -9.50 -1.08 5.45
CA ALA A 264 -10.88 -1.05 5.92
C ALA A 264 -11.23 0.29 6.57
N MET A 265 -10.35 0.82 7.44
CA MET A 265 -10.51 2.14 8.05
C MET A 265 -10.52 3.24 6.98
N THR A 266 -9.58 3.18 6.03
CA THR A 266 -9.54 4.10 4.88
C THR A 266 -10.87 4.13 4.12
N ASN A 267 -11.44 2.96 3.79
CA ASN A 267 -12.71 2.85 3.09
C ASN A 267 -13.88 3.47 3.87
N LEU A 268 -13.93 3.25 5.18
CA LEU A 268 -14.99 3.79 6.03
C LEU A 268 -14.90 5.31 6.18
N ILE A 269 -13.70 5.86 6.22
CA ILE A 269 -13.46 7.32 6.25
C ILE A 269 -13.84 7.94 4.90
N LEU A 270 -13.41 7.34 3.78
CA LEU A 270 -13.82 7.80 2.43
C LEU A 270 -15.34 7.77 2.25
N LYS A 271 -16.01 6.74 2.79
CA LYS A 271 -17.48 6.60 2.74
C LYS A 271 -18.20 7.74 3.46
N GLN A 272 -17.61 8.34 4.46
CA GLN A 272 -18.15 9.50 5.19
C GLN A 272 -17.98 10.82 4.42
N GLY A 273 -17.28 10.83 3.28
CA GLY A 273 -17.03 12.01 2.46
C GLY A 273 -15.73 12.75 2.76
N TYR A 274 -14.95 12.28 3.73
CA TYR A 274 -13.65 12.86 4.01
C TYR A 274 -12.65 12.61 2.89
N ASP A 275 -11.68 13.53 2.77
CA ASP A 275 -10.50 13.34 1.95
C ASP A 275 -9.48 12.45 2.68
N VAL A 276 -8.89 11.52 1.94
CA VAL A 276 -7.72 10.76 2.40
C VAL A 276 -6.51 11.19 1.58
N LEU A 277 -5.49 11.69 2.26
CA LEU A 277 -4.32 12.31 1.67
C LEU A 277 -3.07 11.44 1.86
N PHE A 278 -2.02 11.77 1.14
CA PHE A 278 -0.67 11.24 1.32
C PHE A 278 0.28 12.39 1.66
N GLN A 279 1.16 12.21 2.63
CA GLN A 279 2.17 13.20 2.98
C GLN A 279 3.56 12.65 2.72
N LYS A 280 4.18 13.15 1.66
CA LYS A 280 5.49 12.68 1.18
C LYS A 280 6.62 12.91 2.19
N GLU A 281 6.55 14.01 2.93
CA GLU A 281 7.58 14.41 3.91
C GLU A 281 7.40 13.74 5.29
N ALA A 282 6.34 12.92 5.47
CA ALA A 282 6.15 12.11 6.67
C ALA A 282 6.75 10.72 6.46
N ASN A 283 8.07 10.60 6.64
CA ASN A 283 8.80 9.37 6.37
C ASN A 283 8.78 8.39 7.55
N VAL A 284 8.61 7.11 7.26
CA VAL A 284 8.81 6.01 8.20
C VAL A 284 9.64 4.91 7.54
N LEU A 285 10.57 4.37 8.29
CA LEU A 285 11.44 3.27 7.88
C LEU A 285 10.92 1.98 8.52
N THR A 286 10.64 0.94 7.73
CA THR A 286 10.17 -0.35 8.22
C THR A 286 10.95 -1.50 7.62
N ASN A 287 11.01 -2.63 8.33
CA ASN A 287 11.67 -3.83 7.84
C ASN A 287 10.80 -4.55 6.79
N THR A 288 11.47 -5.06 5.76
CA THR A 288 10.81 -5.87 4.73
C THR A 288 11.34 -7.31 4.76
N PRO A 289 10.56 -8.29 4.27
CA PRO A 289 11.01 -9.66 4.21
C PRO A 289 12.32 -9.83 3.43
N ILE A 290 13.24 -10.62 3.99
CA ILE A 290 14.49 -11.01 3.33
C ILE A 290 14.30 -12.32 2.56
N ALA A 291 13.50 -13.25 3.10
CA ALA A 291 13.24 -14.55 2.53
C ALA A 291 12.00 -14.57 1.62
N PHE A 292 12.09 -15.30 0.52
CA PHE A 292 10.98 -15.48 -0.44
C PHE A 292 9.70 -16.04 0.22
N LYS A 293 9.86 -16.98 1.15
CA LYS A 293 8.75 -17.56 1.93
C LYS A 293 7.91 -16.51 2.65
N ASN A 294 8.52 -15.44 3.16
CA ASN A 294 7.82 -14.37 3.85
C ASN A 294 7.25 -13.32 2.87
N LEU A 295 7.94 -13.12 1.75
CA LEU A 295 7.50 -12.20 0.69
C LEU A 295 6.14 -12.62 0.11
N HIS A 296 5.97 -13.90 -0.29
CA HIS A 296 4.69 -14.34 -0.86
C HIS A 296 3.55 -14.29 0.17
N LYS A 297 3.83 -14.58 1.46
CA LYS A 297 2.84 -14.44 2.54
C LYS A 297 2.38 -12.98 2.69
N MET A 298 3.32 -12.03 2.69
CA MET A 298 3.04 -10.60 2.74
C MET A 298 2.14 -10.16 1.57
N PHE A 299 2.50 -10.52 0.33
CA PHE A 299 1.69 -10.17 -0.84
C PHE A 299 0.33 -10.85 -0.87
N THR A 300 0.21 -12.09 -0.42
CA THR A 300 -1.08 -12.79 -0.31
C THR A 300 -2.00 -12.08 0.69
N ARG A 301 -1.48 -11.67 1.85
CA ARG A 301 -2.23 -10.89 2.84
C ARG A 301 -2.71 -9.56 2.25
N TRP A 302 -1.83 -8.82 1.58
CA TRP A 302 -2.19 -7.57 0.91
C TRP A 302 -3.18 -7.78 -0.25
N GLY A 303 -3.02 -8.85 -1.01
CA GLY A 303 -3.93 -9.24 -2.09
C GLY A 303 -5.35 -9.51 -1.57
N ARG A 304 -5.49 -10.34 -0.53
CA ARG A 304 -6.79 -10.63 0.11
C ARG A 304 -7.47 -9.37 0.64
N SER A 305 -6.72 -8.51 1.33
CA SER A 305 -7.23 -7.23 1.80
C SER A 305 -7.66 -6.35 0.63
N ASN A 306 -6.85 -6.27 -0.43
CA ASN A 306 -7.15 -5.49 -1.63
C ASN A 306 -8.44 -5.94 -2.31
N VAL A 307 -8.61 -7.24 -2.52
CA VAL A 307 -9.82 -7.82 -3.12
C VAL A 307 -11.05 -7.49 -2.27
N ARG A 308 -11.01 -7.82 -0.98
CA ARG A 308 -12.13 -7.58 -0.06
C ARG A 308 -12.55 -6.13 -0.04
N GLU A 309 -11.60 -5.22 0.17
CA GLU A 309 -11.91 -3.81 0.33
C GLU A 309 -12.31 -3.14 -0.99
N THR A 310 -11.88 -3.65 -2.14
CA THR A 310 -12.40 -3.24 -3.45
C THR A 310 -13.87 -3.61 -3.59
N LEU A 311 -14.26 -4.84 -3.19
CA LEU A 311 -15.64 -5.27 -3.20
C LEU A 311 -16.52 -4.48 -2.20
N MET A 312 -15.98 -4.18 -1.01
CA MET A 312 -16.67 -3.34 -0.02
C MET A 312 -16.86 -1.89 -0.50
N MET A 313 -15.88 -1.33 -1.21
CA MET A 313 -15.95 0.02 -1.79
C MET A 313 -17.06 0.14 -2.83
N ASN A 314 -17.40 -0.92 -3.56
CA ASN A 314 -18.49 -0.95 -4.54
C ASN A 314 -19.83 -0.51 -3.93
N LYS A 315 -20.05 -0.74 -2.62
CA LYS A 315 -21.30 -0.40 -1.92
C LYS A 315 -21.56 1.12 -1.84
N PHE A 316 -20.55 1.96 -2.03
CA PHE A 316 -20.71 3.42 -1.88
C PHE A 316 -20.10 4.27 -3.00
N ILE A 317 -19.12 3.79 -3.76
CA ILE A 317 -18.34 4.59 -4.72
C ILE A 317 -19.20 5.24 -5.82
N PHE A 318 -20.29 4.56 -6.22
CA PHE A 318 -21.22 5.06 -7.23
C PHE A 318 -22.35 5.93 -6.65
N LYS A 319 -22.46 6.00 -5.32
CA LYS A 319 -23.39 6.88 -4.62
C LYS A 319 -22.83 8.30 -4.54
N ASP A 320 -23.61 9.19 -3.95
CA ASP A 320 -23.23 10.59 -3.70
C ASP A 320 -22.46 10.72 -2.37
N PHE A 321 -21.32 10.04 -2.24
CA PHE A 321 -20.56 9.91 -0.99
C PHE A 321 -19.65 11.11 -0.70
N ARG A 322 -19.35 11.96 -1.69
CA ARG A 322 -18.48 13.14 -1.55
C ARG A 322 -18.84 14.22 -2.58
N LEU A 323 -18.48 15.46 -2.28
CA LEU A 323 -18.80 16.60 -3.15
C LEU A 323 -17.83 16.73 -4.35
N LYS A 324 -16.52 16.58 -4.12
CA LYS A 324 -15.46 16.84 -5.11
C LYS A 324 -14.82 15.55 -5.65
N ASN A 325 -14.27 15.62 -6.86
CA ASN A 325 -13.42 14.57 -7.46
C ASN A 325 -14.06 13.16 -7.58
N LYS A 326 -15.41 13.07 -7.69
CA LYS A 326 -16.13 11.79 -7.85
C LYS A 326 -15.65 11.01 -9.07
N PHE A 327 -15.44 11.69 -10.20
CA PHE A 327 -14.96 11.05 -11.42
C PHE A 327 -13.60 10.41 -11.22
N GLY A 328 -12.63 11.15 -10.69
CA GLY A 328 -11.28 10.61 -10.43
C GLY A 328 -11.28 9.42 -9.48
N ALA A 329 -12.07 9.48 -8.41
CA ALA A 329 -12.26 8.36 -7.48
C ALA A 329 -12.82 7.12 -8.19
N ARG A 330 -13.86 7.29 -9.00
CA ARG A 330 -14.49 6.20 -9.79
C ARG A 330 -13.53 5.65 -10.85
N PHE A 331 -12.72 6.49 -11.48
CA PHE A 331 -11.74 6.05 -12.46
C PHE A 331 -10.62 5.20 -11.83
N ILE A 332 -10.10 5.62 -10.66
CA ILE A 332 -9.16 4.80 -9.87
C ILE A 332 -9.80 3.47 -9.47
N PHE A 333 -11.06 3.50 -9.02
CA PHE A 333 -11.80 2.31 -8.64
C PHE A 333 -12.05 1.37 -9.82
N LEU A 334 -12.40 1.90 -10.99
CA LEU A 334 -12.56 1.11 -12.21
C LEU A 334 -11.29 0.33 -12.56
N ASN A 335 -10.12 0.96 -12.43
CA ASN A 335 -8.85 0.25 -12.63
C ASN A 335 -8.62 -0.91 -11.62
N GLN A 336 -9.12 -0.80 -10.38
CA GLN A 336 -9.10 -1.94 -9.44
C GLN A 336 -10.01 -3.08 -9.92
N TRP A 337 -11.18 -2.76 -10.45
CA TRP A 337 -12.08 -3.75 -11.03
C TRP A 337 -11.51 -4.42 -12.28
N VAL A 338 -10.88 -3.66 -13.18
CA VAL A 338 -10.18 -4.24 -14.35
C VAL A 338 -9.16 -5.26 -13.90
N LYS A 339 -8.33 -4.96 -12.90
CA LYS A 339 -7.36 -5.92 -12.35
C LYS A 339 -8.04 -7.16 -11.75
N LEU A 340 -9.16 -6.98 -11.04
CA LEU A 340 -9.90 -8.07 -10.41
C LEU A 340 -10.49 -9.01 -11.47
N LEU A 341 -11.16 -8.47 -12.47
CA LEU A 341 -11.81 -9.23 -13.55
C LEU A 341 -10.80 -9.96 -14.44
N LEU A 342 -9.64 -9.33 -14.68
CA LEU A 342 -8.60 -9.89 -15.55
C LEU A 342 -7.65 -10.85 -14.85
N ALA A 343 -7.74 -11.02 -13.54
CA ALA A 343 -6.80 -11.84 -12.77
C ALA A 343 -6.68 -13.27 -13.31
N TYR A 344 -7.79 -13.96 -13.52
CA TYR A 344 -7.82 -15.32 -14.09
C TYR A 344 -7.61 -15.34 -15.62
N PRO A 345 -8.31 -14.52 -16.43
CA PRO A 345 -8.08 -14.47 -17.86
C PRO A 345 -6.62 -14.24 -18.25
N VAL A 346 -5.93 -13.34 -17.56
CA VAL A 346 -4.51 -13.07 -17.83
C VAL A 346 -3.64 -14.30 -17.55
N VAL A 347 -3.86 -15.01 -16.45
CA VAL A 347 -3.10 -16.23 -16.13
C VAL A 347 -3.40 -17.34 -17.14
N ILE A 348 -4.64 -17.53 -17.54
CA ILE A 348 -5.02 -18.52 -18.56
C ILE A 348 -4.34 -18.21 -19.90
N LEU A 349 -4.40 -16.95 -20.34
CA LEU A 349 -3.75 -16.51 -21.57
C LEU A 349 -2.21 -16.63 -21.48
N MET A 350 -1.63 -16.33 -20.32
CA MET A 350 -0.21 -16.51 -20.07
C MET A 350 0.22 -17.96 -20.30
N PHE A 351 -0.48 -18.93 -19.72
CA PHE A 351 -0.18 -20.36 -19.93
C PHE A 351 -0.47 -20.81 -21.36
N TYR A 352 -1.55 -20.36 -21.96
CA TYR A 352 -1.87 -20.64 -23.34
C TYR A 352 -0.73 -20.21 -24.28
N PHE A 353 -0.27 -18.94 -24.18
CA PHE A 353 0.83 -18.45 -25.02
C PHE A 353 2.18 -19.08 -24.68
N LEU A 354 2.44 -19.37 -23.42
CA LEU A 354 3.67 -20.05 -23.01
C LEU A 354 3.76 -21.45 -23.63
N LEU A 355 2.64 -22.17 -23.74
CA LEU A 355 2.61 -23.53 -24.28
C LEU A 355 2.54 -23.55 -25.80
N THR A 356 1.83 -22.66 -26.44
CA THR A 356 1.62 -22.64 -27.90
C THR A 356 2.65 -21.79 -28.66
N HIS A 357 3.11 -20.67 -28.05
CA HIS A 357 4.02 -19.72 -28.69
C HIS A 357 5.08 -19.22 -27.68
N PRO A 358 5.96 -20.10 -27.14
CA PRO A 358 6.87 -19.77 -26.04
C PRO A 358 7.81 -18.61 -26.35
N ILE A 359 8.37 -18.55 -27.55
CA ILE A 359 9.29 -17.47 -27.96
C ILE A 359 8.56 -16.12 -28.01
N LEU A 360 7.36 -16.10 -28.59
CA LEU A 360 6.53 -14.89 -28.65
C LEU A 360 6.15 -14.42 -27.25
N TYR A 361 5.74 -15.34 -26.38
CA TYR A 361 5.41 -15.02 -24.98
C TYR A 361 6.61 -14.44 -24.23
N LEU A 362 7.77 -15.11 -24.28
CA LEU A 362 8.97 -14.66 -23.57
C LEU A 362 9.47 -13.30 -24.08
N SER A 363 9.48 -13.09 -25.41
CA SER A 363 9.89 -11.82 -25.99
C SER A 363 8.95 -10.67 -25.60
N ALA A 364 7.63 -10.89 -25.67
CA ALA A 364 6.63 -9.91 -25.24
C ALA A 364 6.72 -9.61 -23.73
N ALA A 365 6.92 -10.64 -22.90
CA ALA A 365 7.10 -10.51 -21.46
C ALA A 365 8.35 -9.69 -21.13
N LEU A 366 9.50 -10.00 -21.71
CA LEU A 366 10.75 -9.28 -21.48
C LEU A 366 10.68 -7.84 -22.00
N THR A 367 10.06 -7.60 -23.15
CA THR A 367 9.83 -6.25 -23.68
C THR A 367 8.93 -5.44 -22.75
N SER A 368 7.84 -6.04 -22.27
CA SER A 368 6.94 -5.38 -21.31
C SER A 368 7.65 -5.07 -20.00
N ILE A 369 8.43 -6.01 -19.44
CA ILE A 369 9.25 -5.79 -18.25
C ILE A 369 10.21 -4.60 -18.49
N PHE A 370 10.90 -4.58 -19.63
CA PHE A 370 11.82 -3.49 -19.96
C PHE A 370 11.10 -2.14 -19.98
N ILE A 371 10.00 -2.01 -20.71
CA ILE A 371 9.25 -0.75 -20.85
C ILE A 371 8.72 -0.28 -19.48
N PHE A 372 7.96 -1.13 -18.78
CA PHE A 372 7.31 -0.71 -17.51
C PHE A 372 8.29 -0.54 -16.36
N SER A 373 9.40 -1.29 -16.32
CA SER A 373 10.42 -1.09 -15.30
C SER A 373 11.24 0.16 -15.56
N SER A 374 11.47 0.53 -16.83
CA SER A 374 12.17 1.78 -17.19
C SER A 374 11.44 3.02 -16.65
N ILE A 375 10.11 3.00 -16.61
CA ILE A 375 9.33 4.09 -15.98
C ILE A 375 9.69 4.21 -14.49
N LYS A 376 9.79 3.09 -13.77
CA LYS A 376 10.18 3.08 -12.35
C LYS A 376 11.64 3.52 -12.18
N VAL A 377 12.54 3.05 -13.06
CA VAL A 377 13.95 3.45 -13.06
C VAL A 377 14.09 4.95 -13.24
N LEU A 378 13.47 5.54 -14.26
CA LEU A 378 13.50 6.98 -14.51
C LEU A 378 12.95 7.78 -13.32
N PHE A 379 11.81 7.35 -12.77
CA PHE A 379 11.22 7.99 -11.59
C PHE A 379 12.14 7.94 -10.37
N PHE A 380 12.72 6.77 -10.09
CA PHE A 380 13.60 6.57 -8.94
C PHE A 380 14.92 7.35 -9.10
N THR A 381 15.54 7.30 -10.27
CA THR A 381 16.83 7.95 -10.55
C THR A 381 16.76 9.47 -10.43
N HIS A 382 15.61 10.07 -10.72
CA HIS A 382 15.42 11.51 -10.56
C HIS A 382 15.65 12.00 -9.11
N LYS A 383 15.52 11.11 -8.11
CA LYS A 383 15.62 11.46 -6.68
C LYS A 383 16.70 10.71 -5.93
N TYR A 384 17.04 9.53 -6.40
CA TYR A 384 17.92 8.58 -5.71
C TYR A 384 19.00 8.06 -6.66
N ASN A 385 19.81 7.12 -6.16
CA ASN A 385 20.91 6.55 -6.92
C ASN A 385 20.40 5.70 -8.12
N PHE A 386 21.04 5.91 -9.30
CA PHE A 386 20.77 5.14 -10.51
C PHE A 386 20.98 3.63 -10.33
N ILE A 387 22.07 3.23 -9.65
CA ILE A 387 22.38 1.80 -9.45
C ILE A 387 21.27 1.09 -8.67
N ASP A 388 20.75 1.74 -7.62
CA ASP A 388 19.63 1.20 -6.85
C ASP A 388 18.34 1.11 -7.69
N SER A 389 18.12 2.02 -8.64
CA SER A 389 16.94 2.00 -9.50
C SER A 389 16.84 0.77 -10.39
N LEU A 390 17.99 0.19 -10.77
CA LEU A 390 18.05 -1.00 -11.63
C LEU A 390 17.39 -2.23 -11.00
N TRP A 391 17.21 -2.26 -9.67
CA TRP A 391 16.46 -3.33 -8.99
C TRP A 391 14.97 -3.37 -9.38
N ALA A 392 14.46 -2.39 -10.12
CA ALA A 392 13.14 -2.46 -10.74
C ALA A 392 13.00 -3.62 -11.74
N TYR A 393 14.05 -3.95 -12.49
CA TYR A 393 14.01 -5.04 -13.47
C TYR A 393 13.94 -6.42 -12.81
N PRO A 394 14.85 -6.80 -11.90
CA PRO A 394 14.73 -8.05 -11.14
C PRO A 394 13.40 -8.17 -10.39
N TYR A 395 12.88 -7.06 -9.81
CA TYR A 395 11.57 -7.07 -9.18
C TYR A 395 10.44 -7.47 -10.15
N SER A 396 10.44 -6.90 -11.35
CA SER A 396 9.39 -7.19 -12.34
C SER A 396 9.51 -8.60 -12.91
N ILE A 397 10.73 -9.11 -13.08
CA ILE A 397 10.98 -10.51 -13.45
C ILE A 397 10.45 -11.45 -12.35
N LEU A 398 10.85 -11.20 -11.09
CA LEU A 398 10.37 -11.97 -9.94
C LEU A 398 8.84 -11.98 -9.87
N TYR A 399 8.21 -10.81 -10.02
CA TYR A 399 6.77 -10.68 -9.94
C TYR A 399 6.06 -11.45 -11.06
N LEU A 400 6.51 -11.28 -12.31
CA LEU A 400 5.87 -11.90 -13.47
C LEU A 400 6.01 -13.43 -13.50
N PHE A 401 7.17 -13.97 -13.13
CA PHE A 401 7.45 -15.40 -13.28
C PHE A 401 7.23 -16.22 -12.00
N THR A 402 7.22 -15.60 -10.82
CA THR A 402 7.11 -16.34 -9.56
C THR A 402 5.95 -15.92 -8.68
N LEU A 403 5.45 -14.69 -8.82
CA LEU A 403 4.40 -14.13 -7.94
C LEU A 403 3.07 -13.89 -8.68
N PHE A 404 2.97 -14.20 -9.98
CA PHE A 404 1.79 -13.96 -10.81
C PHE A 404 0.51 -14.62 -10.27
N TRP A 405 0.63 -15.78 -9.62
CA TRP A 405 -0.46 -16.55 -9.06
C TRP A 405 -1.07 -15.94 -7.77
N ILE A 406 -0.35 -15.04 -7.11
CA ILE A 406 -0.77 -14.49 -5.81
C ILE A 406 -2.10 -13.75 -5.90
N PHE A 407 -2.30 -12.96 -6.94
CA PHE A 407 -3.53 -12.18 -7.04
C PHE A 407 -4.76 -13.05 -7.34
N PRO A 408 -4.77 -13.98 -8.32
CA PRO A 408 -5.83 -14.98 -8.47
C PRO A 408 -6.05 -15.81 -7.20
N PHE A 409 -4.99 -16.29 -6.55
CA PHE A 409 -5.07 -17.02 -5.29
C PHE A 409 -5.71 -16.18 -4.17
N SER A 410 -5.41 -14.89 -4.11
CA SER A 410 -6.01 -13.97 -3.15
C SER A 410 -7.51 -13.80 -3.36
N ILE A 411 -7.97 -13.83 -4.62
CA ILE A 411 -9.40 -13.82 -4.96
C ILE A 411 -10.07 -15.11 -4.48
N ALA A 412 -9.51 -16.26 -4.82
CA ALA A 412 -10.04 -17.57 -4.42
C ALA A 412 -10.10 -17.77 -2.90
N THR A 413 -9.16 -17.16 -2.18
CA THR A 413 -8.99 -17.33 -0.73
C THR A 413 -9.31 -16.07 0.09
N VAL A 414 -10.08 -15.15 -0.46
CA VAL A 414 -10.39 -13.84 0.17
C VAL A 414 -11.09 -13.97 1.53
N ARG A 415 -11.79 -15.08 1.78
CA ARG A 415 -12.45 -15.40 3.07
C ARG A 415 -11.46 -15.77 4.17
N ASN A 416 -10.28 -16.27 3.80
CA ASN A 416 -9.31 -16.73 4.78
C ASN A 416 -8.72 -15.51 5.51
N GLY A 417 -8.99 -15.45 6.82
CA GLY A 417 -8.33 -14.59 7.77
C GLY A 417 -7.03 -15.23 8.23
N GLY A 418 -6.29 -14.51 9.05
CA GLY A 418 -5.06 -14.99 9.68
C GLY A 418 -3.83 -14.21 9.22
N TRP A 419 -2.99 -13.94 10.18
CA TRP A 419 -1.75 -13.22 10.03
C TRP A 419 -0.68 -14.19 9.51
N LEU A 420 -0.49 -14.25 8.19
CA LEU A 420 0.37 -15.26 7.54
C LEU A 420 1.87 -15.09 7.81
N THR A 421 2.30 -13.94 8.31
CA THR A 421 3.74 -13.59 8.43
C THR A 421 4.32 -13.85 9.82
N ARG A 422 3.50 -14.25 10.80
CA ARG A 422 3.94 -14.54 12.17
C ARG A 422 3.20 -15.76 12.74
#